data_3df46c9b55563a1b6c4c55c57893eb0d
#
_entry.id   3df46c9b55563a1b6c4c55c57893eb0d
#
_cell.length_a   1.000
_cell.length_b   1.000
_cell.length_c   1.000
_cell.angle_alpha   90.00
_cell.angle_beta   90.00
_cell.angle_gamma   90.00
#
_symmetry.space_group_name_H-M   'P 1'
#
loop_
_entity.id
_entity.type
_entity.pdbx_description
1 polymer ?
#
loop_
_entity_poly.entity_id
_entity_poly.type
_entity_poly.pdbx_seq_one_letter_code
_entity_poly.pdbx_strand_id
1 'polypeptide(L)'
;EVLARAAEIKQNKRRETLLANIENAEISRRLVKLKDDVPVEHELSEYVCKVPDKDKVMAFVDEYYLNSLRPRAEKWVSEQCARCGERVETRLQEVVKHYELVQDEAALKRWADKILQAGKFALDTETTGLDPFKDKIVGFSLAVAAGEACYVPLAHGAAQNSDIKQISTAVAAKYLKPLLADKSVLKIGHNIKFDMHFLSQIIGEEAEFFPIEDTAVLSYVLDSSSHGHGM
;
A
#
# COMPACT_ATOMS: atom_id res chain seq x y z
N GLU A 1 -9.21 -25.80 -45.05
CA GLU A 1 -8.49 -27.09 -44.92
C GLU A 1 -9.04 -27.94 -43.78
N VAL A 2 -9.15 -27.42 -42.51
CA VAL A 2 -9.69 -28.16 -41.37
C VAL A 2 -11.14 -28.61 -41.60
N LEU A 3 -12.01 -27.72 -42.09
CA LEU A 3 -13.41 -28.05 -42.36
C LEU A 3 -13.57 -29.11 -43.47
N ALA A 4 -12.73 -29.06 -44.52
CA ALA A 4 -12.75 -30.06 -45.59
C ALA A 4 -12.33 -31.46 -45.10
N ARG A 5 -11.59 -31.55 -44.02
CA ARG A 5 -11.11 -32.80 -43.43
C ARG A 5 -11.76 -33.09 -42.07
N ALA A 6 -12.86 -32.41 -41.75
CA ALA A 6 -13.55 -32.58 -40.48
C ALA A 6 -14.00 -34.01 -40.22
N ALA A 7 -14.41 -34.75 -41.27
CA ALA A 7 -14.81 -36.15 -41.18
C ALA A 7 -13.69 -37.11 -40.75
N GLU A 8 -12.41 -36.72 -40.95
CA GLU A 8 -11.24 -37.52 -40.58
C GLU A 8 -10.86 -37.42 -39.10
N ILE A 9 -11.50 -36.53 -38.35
CA ILE A 9 -11.17 -36.28 -36.92
C ILE A 9 -11.54 -37.50 -36.10
N LYS A 10 -10.58 -38.10 -35.44
CA LYS A 10 -10.76 -39.35 -34.65
C LYS A 10 -11.69 -39.19 -33.44
N GLN A 11 -11.75 -37.98 -32.85
CA GLN A 11 -12.60 -37.69 -31.68
C GLN A 11 -14.03 -37.42 -32.11
N ASN A 12 -14.94 -38.36 -31.85
CA ASN A 12 -16.34 -38.32 -32.29
C ASN A 12 -17.03 -36.98 -31.97
N LYS A 13 -17.01 -36.58 -30.72
CA LYS A 13 -17.66 -35.33 -30.28
C LYS A 13 -17.17 -34.10 -31.03
N ARG A 14 -15.84 -33.96 -31.25
CA ARG A 14 -15.26 -32.85 -32.02
C ARG A 14 -15.67 -32.91 -33.49
N ARG A 15 -15.64 -34.09 -34.10
CA ARG A 15 -16.06 -34.30 -35.47
C ARG A 15 -17.50 -33.87 -35.69
N GLU A 16 -18.40 -34.38 -34.85
CA GLU A 16 -19.84 -34.08 -34.91
C GLU A 16 -20.12 -32.60 -34.70
N THR A 17 -19.49 -31.99 -33.68
CA THR A 17 -19.63 -30.55 -33.40
C THR A 17 -19.15 -29.72 -34.59
N LEU A 18 -18.03 -30.08 -35.21
CA LEU A 18 -17.48 -29.32 -36.33
C LEU A 18 -18.32 -29.44 -37.57
N LEU A 19 -18.80 -30.66 -37.87
CA LEU A 19 -19.69 -30.92 -39.01
C LEU A 19 -21.05 -30.22 -38.86
N ALA A 20 -21.59 -30.19 -37.64
CA ALA A 20 -22.85 -29.51 -37.34
C ALA A 20 -22.75 -27.97 -37.36
N ASN A 21 -21.56 -27.41 -37.26
CA ASN A 21 -21.35 -25.98 -37.15
C ASN A 21 -20.40 -25.40 -38.23
N ILE A 22 -20.40 -25.95 -39.41
CA ILE A 22 -19.53 -25.47 -40.52
C ILE A 22 -19.78 -24.01 -40.82
N GLU A 23 -21.04 -23.58 -40.93
CA GLU A 23 -21.40 -22.19 -41.20
C GLU A 23 -20.92 -21.24 -40.10
N ASN A 24 -21.11 -21.62 -38.82
CA ASN A 24 -20.62 -20.84 -37.70
C ASN A 24 -19.08 -20.73 -37.69
N ALA A 25 -18.38 -21.78 -38.09
CA ALA A 25 -16.92 -21.75 -38.19
C ALA A 25 -16.43 -20.84 -39.32
N GLU A 26 -17.15 -20.78 -40.43
CA GLU A 26 -16.85 -19.84 -41.53
C GLU A 26 -17.13 -18.38 -41.15
N ILE A 27 -18.26 -18.14 -40.46
CA ILE A 27 -18.58 -16.82 -39.93
C ILE A 27 -17.50 -16.38 -38.92
N SER A 28 -17.14 -17.27 -37.98
CA SER A 28 -16.09 -16.99 -37.01
C SER A 28 -14.74 -16.66 -37.66
N ARG A 29 -14.37 -17.43 -38.70
CA ARG A 29 -13.15 -17.15 -39.48
C ARG A 29 -13.16 -15.74 -40.09
N ARG A 30 -14.31 -15.32 -40.60
CA ARG A 30 -14.46 -13.96 -41.17
C ARG A 30 -14.37 -12.89 -40.12
N LEU A 31 -14.97 -13.12 -38.96
CA LEU A 31 -15.01 -12.17 -37.84
C LEU A 31 -13.64 -11.99 -37.17
N VAL A 32 -12.83 -13.05 -37.06
CA VAL A 32 -11.51 -12.97 -36.44
C VAL A 32 -10.41 -12.47 -37.41
N LYS A 33 -10.72 -12.40 -38.71
CA LYS A 33 -9.75 -11.83 -39.67
C LYS A 33 -9.64 -10.33 -39.41
N LEU A 34 -8.44 -9.90 -39.09
CA LEU A 34 -8.15 -8.48 -38.97
C LEU A 34 -8.37 -7.77 -40.31
N LYS A 35 -8.92 -6.57 -40.25
CA LYS A 35 -9.07 -5.72 -41.42
C LYS A 35 -7.69 -5.12 -41.73
N ASP A 36 -7.17 -5.41 -42.90
CA ASP A 36 -5.82 -5.03 -43.36
C ASP A 36 -5.80 -3.87 -44.36
N ASP A 37 -7.00 -3.34 -44.66
CA ASP A 37 -7.25 -2.24 -45.61
C ASP A 37 -7.85 -1.01 -44.89
N VAL A 38 -7.60 -0.84 -43.60
CA VAL A 38 -8.02 0.35 -42.85
C VAL A 38 -7.18 1.53 -43.33
N PRO A 39 -7.80 2.65 -43.76
CA PRO A 39 -7.04 3.85 -44.13
C PRO A 39 -6.35 4.39 -42.87
N VAL A 40 -5.02 4.52 -42.96
CA VAL A 40 -4.17 5.08 -41.91
C VAL A 40 -3.62 6.39 -42.44
N GLU A 41 -3.85 7.49 -41.71
CA GLU A 41 -3.46 8.84 -42.16
C GLU A 41 -1.98 9.15 -41.97
N HIS A 42 -1.23 8.22 -41.32
CA HIS A 42 0.16 8.44 -40.93
C HIS A 42 1.12 7.54 -41.69
N GLU A 43 2.26 8.10 -42.09
CA GLU A 43 3.37 7.35 -42.67
C GLU A 43 4.07 6.47 -41.60
N LEU A 44 4.59 5.30 -42.01
CA LEU A 44 5.29 4.38 -41.10
C LEU A 44 6.43 5.03 -40.29
N SER A 45 7.07 6.04 -40.87
CA SER A 45 8.13 6.82 -40.23
C SER A 45 7.68 7.60 -38.99
N GLU A 46 6.38 7.87 -38.88
CA GLU A 46 5.79 8.56 -37.72
C GLU A 46 5.55 7.65 -36.51
N TYR A 47 5.52 6.33 -36.74
CA TYR A 47 5.34 5.32 -35.68
C TYR A 47 6.66 4.93 -35.00
N VAL A 48 7.62 5.82 -34.98
CA VAL A 48 8.87 5.63 -34.24
C VAL A 48 8.60 5.78 -32.74
N CYS A 49 9.06 4.80 -31.94
CA CYS A 49 8.98 4.90 -30.48
C CYS A 49 9.78 6.12 -30.01
N LYS A 50 9.09 7.08 -29.44
CA LYS A 50 9.69 8.26 -28.80
C LYS A 50 9.83 8.00 -27.30
N VAL A 51 10.76 8.71 -26.66
CA VAL A 51 10.86 8.71 -25.20
C VAL A 51 9.53 9.23 -24.63
N PRO A 52 8.90 8.50 -23.73
CA PRO A 52 7.63 8.93 -23.17
C PRO A 52 7.82 10.14 -22.26
N ASP A 53 6.93 11.10 -22.38
CA ASP A 53 6.82 12.22 -21.45
C ASP A 53 6.19 11.67 -20.13
N LYS A 54 6.97 11.72 -19.07
CA LYS A 54 6.57 11.16 -17.77
C LYS A 54 5.26 11.78 -17.27
N ASP A 55 5.15 13.09 -17.32
CA ASP A 55 4.02 13.80 -16.76
C ASP A 55 2.73 13.48 -17.54
N LYS A 56 2.83 13.36 -18.86
CA LYS A 56 1.68 12.95 -19.68
C LYS A 56 1.27 11.51 -19.46
N VAL A 57 2.22 10.60 -19.27
CA VAL A 57 1.91 9.19 -18.97
C VAL A 57 1.25 9.10 -17.59
N MET A 58 1.76 9.81 -16.59
CA MET A 58 1.17 9.81 -15.25
C MET A 58 -0.21 10.46 -15.24
N ALA A 59 -0.38 11.60 -15.91
CA ALA A 59 -1.68 12.25 -16.06
C ALA A 59 -2.72 11.33 -16.72
N PHE A 60 -2.32 10.59 -17.75
CA PHE A 60 -3.19 9.59 -18.39
C PHE A 60 -3.59 8.47 -17.42
N VAL A 61 -2.63 7.91 -16.67
CA VAL A 61 -2.89 6.87 -15.67
C VAL A 61 -3.89 7.37 -14.62
N ASP A 62 -3.77 8.64 -14.19
CA ASP A 62 -4.65 9.26 -13.21
C ASP A 62 -6.04 9.56 -13.80
N GLU A 63 -6.11 10.14 -14.98
CA GLU A 63 -7.36 10.48 -15.67
C GLU A 63 -8.27 9.25 -15.86
N TYR A 64 -7.66 8.10 -16.18
CA TYR A 64 -8.40 6.86 -16.43
C TYR A 64 -8.40 5.88 -15.24
N TYR A 65 -7.94 6.33 -14.05
CA TYR A 65 -7.90 5.53 -12.81
C TYR A 65 -7.21 4.17 -12.97
N LEU A 66 -6.13 4.12 -13.75
CA LEU A 66 -5.40 2.89 -14.05
C LEU A 66 -4.38 2.52 -12.95
N ASN A 67 -4.83 2.48 -11.71
CA ASN A 67 -3.98 2.34 -10.52
C ASN A 67 -3.09 1.10 -10.54
N SER A 68 -3.61 -0.03 -11.03
CA SER A 68 -2.83 -1.26 -11.16
C SER A 68 -1.68 -1.16 -12.17
N LEU A 69 -1.75 -0.22 -13.11
CA LEU A 69 -0.71 0.03 -14.11
C LEU A 69 0.32 1.05 -13.65
N ARG A 70 0.01 1.90 -12.66
CA ARG A 70 0.89 2.99 -12.20
C ARG A 70 2.32 2.53 -11.91
N PRO A 71 2.60 1.51 -11.07
CA PRO A 71 3.98 1.11 -10.79
C PRO A 71 4.73 0.61 -12.02
N ARG A 72 4.01 -0.03 -12.95
CA ARG A 72 4.58 -0.52 -14.21
C ARG A 72 4.87 0.63 -15.17
N ALA A 73 3.99 1.62 -15.25
CA ALA A 73 4.17 2.80 -16.08
C ALA A 73 5.35 3.65 -15.58
N GLU A 74 5.46 3.89 -14.28
CA GLU A 74 6.59 4.59 -13.67
C GLU A 74 7.93 3.89 -13.93
N LYS A 75 7.97 2.59 -13.72
CA LYS A 75 9.16 1.78 -14.01
C LYS A 75 9.53 1.85 -15.49
N TRP A 76 8.56 1.67 -16.38
CA TRP A 76 8.78 1.69 -17.82
C TRP A 76 9.29 3.06 -18.31
N VAL A 77 8.69 4.16 -17.86
CA VAL A 77 9.14 5.52 -18.19
C VAL A 77 10.56 5.73 -17.70
N SER A 78 10.88 5.34 -16.48
CA SER A 78 12.23 5.47 -15.91
C SER A 78 13.27 4.69 -16.72
N GLU A 79 12.94 3.48 -17.16
CA GLU A 79 13.82 2.65 -18.01
C GLU A 79 14.03 3.26 -19.39
N GLN A 80 12.99 3.86 -20.00
CA GLN A 80 13.12 4.52 -21.31
C GLN A 80 13.94 5.80 -21.20
N CYS A 81 13.71 6.64 -20.19
CA CYS A 81 14.52 7.83 -19.92
C CYS A 81 15.99 7.49 -19.68
N ALA A 82 16.27 6.44 -18.90
CA ALA A 82 17.63 5.98 -18.63
C ALA A 82 18.36 5.51 -19.90
N ARG A 83 17.66 4.87 -20.84
CA ARG A 83 18.21 4.45 -22.14
C ARG A 83 18.58 5.63 -23.04
N CYS A 84 17.86 6.75 -22.91
CA CYS A 84 18.10 7.95 -23.68
C CYS A 84 19.04 8.96 -23.01
N GLY A 85 19.62 8.62 -21.85
CA GLY A 85 20.60 9.47 -21.14
C GLY A 85 20.00 10.62 -20.32
N GLU A 86 18.69 10.75 -20.26
CA GLU A 86 18.02 11.68 -19.37
C GLU A 86 17.89 11.06 -17.97
N ARG A 87 18.72 11.50 -17.02
CA ARG A 87 18.54 11.18 -15.60
C ARG A 87 17.31 11.92 -15.09
N VAL A 88 16.25 11.19 -14.84
CA VAL A 88 15.15 11.69 -14.01
C VAL A 88 15.65 11.73 -12.56
N GLU A 89 16.02 12.92 -12.09
CA GLU A 89 16.27 13.14 -10.68
C GLU A 89 14.93 13.03 -9.93
N THR A 90 14.66 11.87 -9.39
CA THR A 90 13.67 11.73 -8.30
C THR A 90 14.28 12.41 -7.09
N ARG A 91 13.95 13.67 -6.85
CA ARG A 91 14.25 14.34 -5.57
C ARG A 91 13.39 13.73 -4.48
N LEU A 92 13.80 12.58 -3.99
CA LEU A 92 13.46 12.19 -2.63
C LEU A 92 14.27 13.13 -1.73
N GLN A 93 13.60 14.06 -1.09
CA GLN A 93 14.25 14.80 0.02
C GLN A 93 14.69 13.76 1.03
N GLU A 94 16.00 13.60 1.23
CA GLU A 94 16.52 12.75 2.30
C GLU A 94 16.09 13.35 3.63
N VAL A 95 15.05 12.73 4.21
CA VAL A 95 14.64 13.05 5.58
C VAL A 95 15.69 12.47 6.52
N VAL A 96 16.34 13.32 7.29
CA VAL A 96 17.27 12.88 8.34
C VAL A 96 16.48 12.04 9.34
N LYS A 97 16.92 10.79 9.55
CA LYS A 97 16.22 9.80 10.38
C LYS A 97 16.79 9.79 11.79
N HIS A 98 15.96 10.08 12.77
CA HIS A 98 16.24 9.98 14.20
C HIS A 98 15.29 8.94 14.81
N TYR A 99 15.69 7.67 14.74
CA TYR A 99 14.89 6.56 15.25
C TYR A 99 15.52 6.03 16.54
N GLU A 100 14.71 5.92 17.60
CA GLU A 100 15.15 5.46 18.91
C GLU A 100 14.43 4.17 19.34
N LEU A 101 15.18 3.20 19.84
CA LEU A 101 14.62 2.02 20.52
C LEU A 101 14.53 2.34 22.02
N VAL A 102 13.30 2.46 22.53
CA VAL A 102 13.02 2.81 23.93
C VAL A 102 13.10 1.57 24.81
N GLN A 103 14.13 1.48 25.65
CA GLN A 103 14.42 0.31 26.47
C GLN A 103 14.38 0.59 27.98
N ASP A 104 14.06 1.82 28.38
CA ASP A 104 13.91 2.20 29.79
C ASP A 104 12.82 3.26 29.98
N GLU A 105 12.38 3.39 31.21
CA GLU A 105 11.33 4.32 31.60
C GLU A 105 11.70 5.78 31.38
N ALA A 106 12.98 6.14 31.54
CA ALA A 106 13.44 7.51 31.36
C ALA A 106 13.34 7.95 29.89
N ALA A 107 13.68 7.05 28.96
CA ALA A 107 13.50 7.28 27.54
C ALA A 107 12.01 7.42 27.17
N LEU A 108 11.15 6.54 27.69
CA LEU A 108 9.71 6.63 27.44
C LEU A 108 9.13 7.94 27.99
N LYS A 109 9.58 8.38 29.17
CA LYS A 109 9.20 9.68 29.73
C LYS A 109 9.61 10.84 28.82
N ARG A 110 10.85 10.85 28.30
CA ARG A 110 11.30 11.90 27.36
C ARG A 110 10.40 11.98 26.13
N TRP A 111 10.01 10.83 25.58
CA TRP A 111 9.09 10.80 24.44
C TRP A 111 7.69 11.30 24.81
N ALA A 112 7.17 10.94 25.97
CA ALA A 112 5.92 11.49 26.47
C ALA A 112 5.95 13.01 26.62
N ASP A 113 7.01 13.55 27.23
CA ASP A 113 7.21 15.00 27.38
C ASP A 113 7.30 15.70 26.02
N LYS A 114 8.00 15.09 25.05
CA LYS A 114 8.13 15.58 23.68
C LYS A 114 6.80 15.63 22.93
N ILE A 115 5.98 14.59 23.08
CA ILE A 115 4.62 14.52 22.52
C ILE A 115 3.74 15.64 23.07
N LEU A 116 3.78 15.87 24.38
CA LEU A 116 3.04 16.96 25.02
C LEU A 116 3.45 18.33 24.47
N GLN A 117 4.75 18.53 24.22
CA GLN A 117 5.26 19.77 23.59
C GLN A 117 4.83 19.90 22.13
N ALA A 118 4.81 18.81 21.38
CA ALA A 118 4.41 18.79 19.97
C ALA A 118 2.89 18.96 19.76
N GLY A 119 2.08 18.63 20.77
CA GLY A 119 0.62 18.67 20.70
C GLY A 119 0.00 17.65 19.74
N LYS A 120 0.82 16.76 19.16
CA LYS A 120 0.38 15.69 18.26
C LYS A 120 1.43 14.60 18.17
N PHE A 121 0.98 13.38 17.87
CA PHE A 121 1.85 12.26 17.53
C PHE A 121 1.13 11.24 16.66
N ALA A 122 1.90 10.55 15.81
CA ALA A 122 1.45 9.34 15.15
C ALA A 122 1.76 8.13 16.03
N LEU A 123 0.89 7.13 15.99
CA LEU A 123 1.06 5.86 16.68
C LEU A 123 0.70 4.70 15.77
N ASP A 124 1.36 3.57 16.00
CA ASP A 124 1.10 2.30 15.34
C ASP A 124 1.47 1.16 16.29
N THR A 125 0.76 0.03 16.21
CA THR A 125 0.95 -1.10 17.12
C THR A 125 1.45 -2.34 16.39
N GLU A 126 2.40 -3.04 17.01
CA GLU A 126 2.85 -4.35 16.57
C GLU A 126 2.20 -5.43 17.42
N THR A 127 1.67 -6.46 16.77
CA THR A 127 0.81 -7.47 17.39
C THR A 127 1.18 -8.88 16.97
N THR A 128 0.74 -9.90 17.72
CA THR A 128 0.94 -11.31 17.35
C THR A 128 0.04 -11.79 16.20
N GLY A 129 -1.00 -11.02 15.87
CA GLY A 129 -1.97 -11.31 14.82
C GLY A 129 -3.02 -10.21 14.73
N LEU A 130 -4.10 -10.46 14.02
CA LEU A 130 -5.08 -9.44 13.64
C LEU A 130 -6.36 -9.43 14.49
N ASP A 131 -6.51 -10.40 15.39
CA ASP A 131 -7.71 -10.54 16.24
C ASP A 131 -7.45 -9.98 17.64
N PRO A 132 -7.93 -8.76 17.98
CA PRO A 132 -7.64 -8.13 19.28
C PRO A 132 -8.20 -8.87 20.48
N PHE A 133 -9.08 -9.85 20.27
CA PHE A 133 -9.62 -10.69 21.36
C PHE A 133 -8.76 -11.93 21.63
N LYS A 134 -7.89 -12.32 20.70
CA LYS A 134 -7.03 -13.51 20.81
C LYS A 134 -5.55 -13.16 20.81
N ASP A 135 -5.19 -12.15 20.03
CA ASP A 135 -3.82 -11.73 19.83
C ASP A 135 -3.38 -10.68 20.86
N LYS A 136 -2.08 -10.50 20.98
CA LYS A 136 -1.49 -9.60 21.97
C LYS A 136 -0.64 -8.54 21.31
N ILE A 137 -0.58 -7.37 21.91
CA ILE A 137 0.36 -6.34 21.54
C ILE A 137 1.77 -6.75 21.94
N VAL A 138 2.72 -6.63 21.04
CA VAL A 138 4.15 -6.91 21.28
C VAL A 138 5.00 -5.65 21.38
N GLY A 139 4.52 -4.54 20.86
CA GLY A 139 5.17 -3.25 20.91
C GLY A 139 4.33 -2.17 20.24
N PHE A 140 4.82 -0.94 20.29
CA PHE A 140 4.20 0.19 19.58
C PHE A 140 5.25 1.22 19.15
N SER A 141 4.96 1.94 18.11
CA SER A 141 5.76 3.08 17.64
C SER A 141 5.06 4.40 17.92
N LEU A 142 5.87 5.45 18.14
CA LEU A 142 5.43 6.84 18.31
C LEU A 142 6.27 7.72 17.41
N ALA A 143 5.64 8.68 16.72
CA ALA A 143 6.36 9.68 15.91
C ALA A 143 5.79 11.08 16.13
N VAL A 144 6.64 12.07 16.23
CA VAL A 144 6.26 13.50 16.42
C VAL A 144 6.44 14.31 15.15
N ALA A 145 7.30 13.85 14.25
CA ALA A 145 7.57 14.47 12.95
C ALA A 145 8.10 13.43 11.95
N ALA A 146 8.13 13.78 10.67
CA ALA A 146 8.76 12.97 9.64
C ALA A 146 10.25 12.73 9.99
N GLY A 147 10.64 11.45 10.01
CA GLY A 147 12.00 11.04 10.39
C GLY A 147 12.30 11.04 11.89
N GLU A 148 11.36 11.39 12.75
CA GLU A 148 11.54 11.44 14.19
C GLU A 148 10.55 10.54 14.90
N ALA A 149 10.99 9.30 15.21
CA ALA A 149 10.15 8.25 15.77
C ALA A 149 10.90 7.38 16.77
N CYS A 150 10.13 6.67 17.61
CA CYS A 150 10.66 5.63 18.47
C CYS A 150 9.82 4.37 18.41
N TYR A 151 10.43 3.28 18.84
CA TYR A 151 9.77 2.00 19.04
C TYR A 151 9.89 1.58 20.50
N VAL A 152 8.80 1.10 21.07
CA VAL A 152 8.70 0.65 22.47
C VAL A 152 8.38 -0.85 22.50
N PRO A 153 9.37 -1.74 22.72
CA PRO A 153 9.15 -3.16 22.80
C PRO A 153 8.49 -3.55 24.13
N LEU A 154 7.46 -4.41 24.09
CA LEU A 154 6.69 -4.85 25.26
C LEU A 154 6.79 -6.36 25.51
N ALA A 155 6.54 -7.18 24.47
CA ALA A 155 6.36 -8.62 24.63
C ALA A 155 6.94 -9.41 23.45
N HIS A 156 8.11 -9.03 22.95
CA HIS A 156 8.82 -9.82 21.95
C HIS A 156 9.33 -11.13 22.54
N GLY A 157 9.17 -12.24 21.81
CA GLY A 157 9.62 -13.55 22.25
C GLY A 157 11.16 -13.65 22.38
N ALA A 158 11.62 -14.39 23.37
CA ALA A 158 13.02 -14.54 23.72
C ALA A 158 13.91 -15.16 22.61
N ALA A 159 13.32 -15.79 21.61
CA ALA A 159 14.06 -16.49 20.54
C ALA A 159 14.67 -15.58 19.48
N GLN A 160 14.24 -14.31 19.38
CA GLN A 160 14.66 -13.43 18.29
C GLN A 160 15.60 -12.28 18.71
N ASN A 161 15.59 -11.86 20.00
CA ASN A 161 16.47 -10.78 20.48
C ASN A 161 16.62 -10.84 22.02
N SER A 162 17.49 -11.69 22.53
CA SER A 162 17.72 -11.86 23.97
C SER A 162 18.29 -10.62 24.69
N ASP A 163 18.82 -9.66 23.94
CA ASP A 163 19.52 -8.49 24.50
C ASP A 163 18.67 -7.20 24.52
N ILE A 164 17.45 -7.23 23.96
CA ILE A 164 16.54 -6.08 23.96
C ILE A 164 15.80 -6.01 25.31
N LYS A 165 16.06 -4.95 26.08
CA LYS A 165 15.26 -4.65 27.26
C LYS A 165 13.89 -4.16 26.83
N GLN A 166 12.86 -4.77 27.39
CA GLN A 166 11.48 -4.46 27.08
C GLN A 166 10.84 -3.64 28.20
N ILE A 167 9.93 -2.76 27.81
CA ILE A 167 9.16 -1.93 28.76
C ILE A 167 7.99 -2.79 29.27
N SER A 168 7.77 -2.80 30.59
CA SER A 168 6.60 -3.48 31.14
C SER A 168 5.30 -2.76 30.73
N THR A 169 4.22 -3.52 30.56
CA THR A 169 2.90 -2.97 30.22
C THR A 169 2.43 -1.93 31.26
N ALA A 170 2.76 -2.11 32.53
CA ALA A 170 2.44 -1.17 33.61
C ALA A 170 3.15 0.19 33.40
N VAL A 171 4.43 0.17 33.04
CA VAL A 171 5.20 1.40 32.72
C VAL A 171 4.67 2.03 31.42
N ALA A 172 4.38 1.24 30.39
CA ALA A 172 3.77 1.76 29.16
C ALA A 172 2.43 2.43 29.44
N ALA A 173 1.54 1.80 30.22
CA ALA A 173 0.25 2.36 30.63
C ALA A 173 0.38 3.67 31.37
N LYS A 174 1.37 3.80 32.26
CA LYS A 174 1.62 5.01 33.05
C LYS A 174 1.82 6.25 32.18
N TYR A 175 2.47 6.10 31.02
CA TYR A 175 2.75 7.23 30.11
C TYR A 175 1.75 7.32 28.96
N LEU A 176 1.28 6.21 28.41
CA LEU A 176 0.32 6.24 27.30
C LEU A 176 -1.06 6.71 27.69
N LYS A 177 -1.59 6.23 28.85
CA LYS A 177 -2.95 6.56 29.26
C LYS A 177 -3.21 8.06 29.38
N PRO A 178 -2.34 8.88 30.04
CA PRO A 178 -2.55 10.33 30.08
C PRO A 178 -2.42 10.97 28.70
N LEU A 179 -1.47 10.53 27.84
CA LEU A 179 -1.30 11.07 26.48
C LEU A 179 -2.51 10.82 25.59
N LEU A 180 -3.08 9.61 25.66
CA LEU A 180 -4.24 9.22 24.87
C LEU A 180 -5.51 9.94 25.32
N ALA A 181 -5.66 10.19 26.63
CA ALA A 181 -6.79 10.92 27.22
C ALA A 181 -6.70 12.44 27.09
N ASP A 182 -5.50 12.99 26.81
CA ASP A 182 -5.29 14.44 26.72
C ASP A 182 -5.95 15.01 25.46
N LYS A 183 -6.96 15.87 25.66
CA LYS A 183 -7.72 16.50 24.57
C LYS A 183 -6.93 17.57 23.82
N SER A 184 -5.80 18.03 24.34
CA SER A 184 -4.92 18.99 23.69
C SER A 184 -3.90 18.32 22.75
N VAL A 185 -3.79 16.99 22.80
CA VAL A 185 -2.84 16.19 22.00
C VAL A 185 -3.60 15.40 20.92
N LEU A 186 -3.31 15.67 19.65
CA LEU A 186 -3.89 14.94 18.53
C LEU A 186 -3.18 13.59 18.34
N LYS A 187 -3.94 12.49 18.30
CA LYS A 187 -3.49 11.13 18.00
C LYS A 187 -3.75 10.84 16.52
N ILE A 188 -2.73 10.46 15.79
CA ILE A 188 -2.79 10.18 14.36
C ILE A 188 -2.47 8.69 14.17
N GLY A 189 -3.27 7.99 13.39
CA GLY A 189 -3.01 6.59 13.05
C GLY A 189 -3.51 6.27 11.65
N HIS A 190 -3.19 5.08 11.17
CA HIS A 190 -3.71 4.57 9.91
C HIS A 190 -4.60 3.36 10.18
N ASN A 191 -5.91 3.47 10.01
CA ASN A 191 -6.89 2.53 10.54
C ASN A 191 -6.80 2.42 12.08
N ILE A 192 -6.72 3.58 12.73
CA ILE A 192 -6.44 3.74 14.16
C ILE A 192 -7.36 2.93 15.08
N LYS A 193 -8.52 2.50 14.62
CA LYS A 193 -9.42 1.61 15.37
C LYS A 193 -8.74 0.30 15.77
N PHE A 194 -7.91 -0.23 14.89
CA PHE A 194 -7.14 -1.44 15.14
C PHE A 194 -6.19 -1.22 16.32
N ASP A 195 -5.43 -0.14 16.30
CA ASP A 195 -4.49 0.21 17.35
C ASP A 195 -5.18 0.49 18.70
N MET A 196 -6.31 1.17 18.67
CA MET A 196 -7.11 1.45 19.87
C MET A 196 -7.53 0.18 20.57
N HIS A 197 -7.96 -0.85 19.84
CA HIS A 197 -8.34 -2.13 20.42
C HIS A 197 -7.15 -2.83 21.11
N PHE A 198 -5.98 -2.82 20.49
CA PHE A 198 -4.80 -3.42 21.09
C PHE A 198 -4.24 -2.59 22.25
N LEU A 199 -4.26 -1.26 22.14
CA LEU A 199 -3.85 -0.38 23.24
C LEU A 199 -4.76 -0.51 24.46
N SER A 200 -6.05 -0.80 24.29
CA SER A 200 -6.97 -1.07 25.39
C SER A 200 -6.52 -2.24 26.27
N GLN A 201 -5.77 -3.19 25.74
CA GLN A 201 -5.17 -4.28 26.52
C GLN A 201 -4.15 -3.76 27.55
N ILE A 202 -3.53 -2.60 27.30
CA ILE A 202 -2.53 -1.98 28.18
C ILE A 202 -3.18 -0.97 29.11
N ILE A 203 -4.06 -0.09 28.59
CA ILE A 203 -4.55 1.10 29.32
C ILE A 203 -5.95 0.90 29.90
N GLY A 204 -6.64 -0.20 29.57
CA GLY A 204 -8.01 -0.50 29.96
C GLY A 204 -9.06 -0.03 28.93
N GLU A 205 -10.20 -0.71 28.89
CA GLU A 205 -11.26 -0.50 27.92
C GLU A 205 -11.98 0.86 28.05
N GLU A 206 -11.94 1.50 29.23
CA GLU A 206 -12.58 2.80 29.48
C GLU A 206 -11.73 4.00 29.05
N ALA A 207 -10.60 3.77 28.37
CA ALA A 207 -9.70 4.86 27.99
C ALA A 207 -10.29 5.71 26.86
N GLU A 208 -10.32 7.02 27.05
CA GLU A 208 -10.66 7.98 25.98
C GLU A 208 -9.46 8.15 25.04
N PHE A 209 -9.75 8.23 23.71
CA PHE A 209 -8.75 8.39 22.65
C PHE A 209 -9.00 9.65 21.79
N PHE A 210 -9.49 10.73 22.37
CA PHE A 210 -9.82 11.93 21.60
C PHE A 210 -8.89 13.12 21.92
N PRO A 211 -8.60 13.97 20.89
CA PRO A 211 -8.95 13.87 19.47
C PRO A 211 -8.08 12.85 18.73
N ILE A 212 -8.68 12.23 17.70
CA ILE A 212 -8.01 11.29 16.81
C ILE A 212 -8.13 11.73 15.34
N GLU A 213 -7.16 11.36 14.53
CA GLU A 213 -7.18 11.49 13.09
C GLU A 213 -6.76 10.16 12.45
N ASP A 214 -7.59 9.64 11.55
CA ASP A 214 -7.34 8.40 10.84
C ASP A 214 -6.96 8.69 9.39
N THR A 215 -5.69 8.46 9.06
CA THR A 215 -5.16 8.74 7.72
C THR A 215 -5.71 7.82 6.64
N ALA A 216 -6.18 6.61 6.97
CA ALA A 216 -6.87 5.73 6.02
C ALA A 216 -8.25 6.32 5.65
N VAL A 217 -9.01 6.79 6.64
CA VAL A 217 -10.30 7.44 6.42
C VAL A 217 -10.12 8.77 5.67
N LEU A 218 -9.13 9.57 6.06
CA LEU A 218 -8.82 10.84 5.39
C LEU A 218 -8.45 10.61 3.92
N SER A 219 -7.59 9.64 3.64
CA SER A 219 -7.23 9.24 2.27
C SER A 219 -8.45 8.82 1.47
N TYR A 220 -9.34 8.02 2.06
CA TYR A 220 -10.56 7.56 1.41
C TYR A 220 -11.54 8.72 1.10
N VAL A 221 -11.64 9.68 2.01
CA VAL A 221 -12.52 10.86 1.81
C VAL A 221 -11.97 11.78 0.72
N LEU A 222 -10.66 11.96 0.65
CA LEU A 222 -10.03 12.82 -0.35
C LEU A 222 -10.09 12.20 -1.76
N ASP A 223 -9.87 10.91 -1.87
CA ASP A 223 -9.88 10.19 -3.14
C ASP A 223 -10.17 8.71 -2.93
N SER A 224 -11.43 8.32 -3.09
CA SER A 224 -11.91 6.96 -2.81
C SER A 224 -11.47 5.90 -3.84
N SER A 225 -10.92 6.27 -4.98
CA SER A 225 -10.76 5.37 -6.13
C SER A 225 -9.41 5.38 -6.82
N SER A 226 -8.60 6.43 -6.67
CA SER A 226 -7.37 6.58 -7.47
C SER A 226 -6.21 5.70 -6.98
N HIS A 227 -6.22 5.26 -5.73
CA HIS A 227 -5.19 4.40 -5.14
C HIS A 227 -5.73 3.52 -4.00
N GLY A 228 -4.95 2.51 -3.60
CA GLY A 228 -5.23 1.77 -2.36
C GLY A 228 -4.97 2.65 -1.13
N HIS A 229 -5.77 2.46 -0.07
CA HIS A 229 -5.71 3.24 1.16
C HIS A 229 -4.93 2.51 2.28
N GLY A 230 -4.15 1.49 1.95
CA GLY A 230 -3.19 0.83 2.85
C GLY A 230 -1.82 1.53 2.82
N MET A 231 -1.09 1.42 3.94
CA MET A 231 0.32 1.79 4.00
C MET A 231 1.20 0.73 3.33
#